data_6214aee0a5cdc0f9e3e04531f4de8a19
#
_entry.id   6214aee0a5cdc0f9e3e04531f4de8a19
#
_cell.length_a   1.000
_cell.length_b   1.000
_cell.length_c   1.000
_cell.angle_alpha   90.00
_cell.angle_beta   90.00
_cell.angle_gamma   90.00
#
_symmetry.space_group_name_H-M   'P 1'
#
loop_
_entity.id
_entity.type
_entity.pdbx_description
1 polymer ?
#
loop_
_entity_poly.entity_id
_entity_poly.type
_entity_poly.pdbx_seq_one_letter_code
_entity_poly.pdbx_strand_id
1 'polypeptide(L)'
;TAIKPLFDDEKSIALSQAAYPQYAETNPYDMAGCSIDTAYKNLIVSGANSKKIAILDNFCWCSSDEPDRLHQLKEAARACYNYAVAYRTPFISGKDSMFNDFKGFNKTGNSVKISIPPTLLISSIGVVDKISHLTKITPDDGDILLILGKTFNELEDSVYSKIIGHQKSKNPIVNSKNAFQTYKNFEKANKLGIINSAIGIDLGGLGIAITKMAIASKKGLTINLKLKNKISVDQFLFSETQSRILVSIKKNHFTDFKKLFYNSNYEIIGECTGADVIEFKDSKKIIRGKISDFAKSYKQNIKGL
;
A
#
# COMPACT_ATOMS: atom_id res chain seq x y z
N THR A 1 9.73 3.74 7.26
CA THR A 1 10.71 4.37 8.19
C THR A 1 12.02 4.58 7.46
N ALA A 2 12.68 5.74 7.69
CA ALA A 2 14.03 5.99 7.20
C ALA A 2 14.97 6.30 8.38
N ILE A 3 16.20 5.80 8.29
CA ILE A 3 17.22 5.95 9.33
C ILE A 3 18.51 6.44 8.66
N LYS A 4 19.17 7.41 9.26
CA LYS A 4 20.51 7.89 8.86
C LYS A 4 21.58 7.18 9.73
N PRO A 5 22.25 6.12 9.23
CA PRO A 5 23.18 5.34 10.06
C PRO A 5 24.51 6.07 10.31
N LEU A 6 24.95 6.92 9.39
CA LEU A 6 26.18 7.73 9.49
C LEU A 6 25.84 9.21 9.41
N PHE A 7 26.16 9.97 10.45
CA PHE A 7 25.79 11.39 10.54
C PHE A 7 26.46 12.26 9.46
N ASP A 8 27.64 11.86 9.00
CA ASP A 8 28.43 12.60 8.01
C ASP A 8 28.18 12.15 6.56
N ASP A 9 27.36 11.12 6.33
CA ASP A 9 26.96 10.67 4.98
C ASP A 9 25.58 11.25 4.63
N GLU A 10 25.35 11.56 3.36
CA GLU A 10 24.03 11.95 2.85
C GLU A 10 23.08 10.76 2.66
N LYS A 11 23.60 9.54 2.72
CA LYS A 11 22.78 8.33 2.55
C LYS A 11 21.93 8.05 3.78
N SER A 12 20.78 7.44 3.52
CA SER A 12 19.94 6.85 4.56
C SER A 12 19.46 5.47 4.14
N ILE A 13 18.95 4.70 5.11
CA ILE A 13 18.36 3.38 4.91
C ILE A 13 16.86 3.51 5.14
N ALA A 14 16.06 3.07 4.19
CA ALA A 14 14.63 2.95 4.34
C ALA A 14 14.24 1.49 4.62
N LEU A 15 13.25 1.30 5.48
CA LEU A 15 12.68 0.00 5.85
C LEU A 15 11.18 0.02 5.64
N SER A 16 10.64 -1.08 5.10
CA SER A 16 9.22 -1.29 4.93
C SER A 16 8.85 -2.75 5.16
N GLN A 17 7.60 -2.99 5.54
CA GLN A 17 7.04 -4.33 5.73
C GLN A 17 5.62 -4.37 5.20
N ALA A 18 5.18 -5.54 4.73
CA ALA A 18 3.80 -5.77 4.32
C ALA A 18 3.40 -7.24 4.46
N ALA A 19 2.16 -7.48 4.81
CA ALA A 19 1.52 -8.79 4.85
C ALA A 19 0.02 -8.65 4.54
N TYR A 20 -0.53 -9.61 3.81
CA TYR A 20 -1.93 -9.64 3.40
C TYR A 20 -2.57 -11.04 3.63
N PRO A 21 -2.52 -11.58 4.87
CA PRO A 21 -3.01 -12.93 5.16
C PRO A 21 -4.48 -13.13 4.80
N GLN A 22 -5.28 -12.07 4.77
CA GLN A 22 -6.69 -12.10 4.42
C GLN A 22 -6.95 -12.57 2.97
N TYR A 23 -5.97 -12.48 2.08
CA TYR A 23 -6.10 -12.94 0.69
C TYR A 23 -5.62 -14.38 0.49
N ALA A 24 -5.01 -15.00 1.51
CA ALA A 24 -4.33 -16.30 1.38
C ALA A 24 -5.25 -17.45 1.05
N GLU A 25 -6.46 -17.47 1.63
CA GLU A 25 -7.43 -18.56 1.41
C GLU A 25 -8.02 -18.50 0.01
N THR A 26 -8.16 -17.32 -0.57
CA THR A 26 -8.68 -17.13 -1.92
C THR A 26 -7.59 -17.33 -2.98
N ASN A 27 -6.44 -16.69 -2.81
CA ASN A 27 -5.32 -16.79 -3.75
C ASN A 27 -3.97 -16.48 -3.09
N PRO A 28 -3.22 -17.50 -2.66
CA PRO A 28 -1.92 -17.34 -2.00
C PRO A 28 -0.85 -16.72 -2.92
N TYR A 29 -0.93 -16.90 -4.23
CA TYR A 29 -0.04 -16.24 -5.18
C TYR A 29 -0.24 -14.72 -5.18
N ASP A 30 -1.48 -14.26 -5.26
CA ASP A 30 -1.80 -12.82 -5.24
C ASP A 30 -1.54 -12.22 -3.86
N MET A 31 -1.80 -12.95 -2.76
CA MET A 31 -1.42 -12.55 -1.40
C MET A 31 0.07 -12.23 -1.31
N ALA A 32 0.92 -13.14 -1.79
CA ALA A 32 2.37 -12.96 -1.79
C ALA A 32 2.80 -11.80 -2.70
N GLY A 33 2.19 -11.68 -3.89
CA GLY A 33 2.40 -10.58 -4.82
C GLY A 33 2.07 -9.21 -4.20
N CYS A 34 0.93 -9.10 -3.50
CA CYS A 34 0.52 -7.89 -2.78
C CYS A 34 1.52 -7.52 -1.67
N SER A 35 2.00 -8.52 -0.91
CA SER A 35 2.97 -8.30 0.17
C SER A 35 4.30 -7.76 -0.38
N ILE A 36 4.82 -8.35 -1.46
CA ILE A 36 6.06 -7.90 -2.10
C ILE A 36 5.89 -6.53 -2.73
N ASP A 37 4.80 -6.31 -3.49
CA ASP A 37 4.53 -5.03 -4.13
C ASP A 37 4.44 -3.88 -3.13
N THR A 38 3.71 -4.07 -2.04
CA THR A 38 3.55 -3.05 -1.01
C THR A 38 4.86 -2.75 -0.29
N ALA A 39 5.62 -3.78 0.11
CA ALA A 39 6.91 -3.59 0.75
C ALA A 39 7.89 -2.83 -0.16
N TYR A 40 7.97 -3.21 -1.43
CA TYR A 40 8.80 -2.53 -2.44
C TYR A 40 8.32 -1.10 -2.73
N LYS A 41 7.03 -0.93 -3.02
CA LYS A 41 6.40 0.37 -3.28
C LYS A 41 6.69 1.39 -2.18
N ASN A 42 6.54 0.99 -0.92
CA ASN A 42 6.72 1.91 0.21
C ASN A 42 8.17 2.33 0.38
N LEU A 43 9.16 1.51 -0.01
CA LEU A 43 10.56 1.96 -0.10
C LEU A 43 10.75 3.01 -1.20
N ILE A 44 10.20 2.78 -2.38
CA ILE A 44 10.27 3.73 -3.49
C ILE A 44 9.61 5.06 -3.10
N VAL A 45 8.42 4.98 -2.47
CA VAL A 45 7.70 6.17 -1.96
C VAL A 45 8.51 6.89 -0.89
N SER A 46 9.31 6.19 -0.09
CA SER A 46 10.22 6.79 0.88
C SER A 46 11.47 7.43 0.26
N GLY A 47 11.71 7.26 -1.05
CA GLY A 47 12.85 7.82 -1.78
C GLY A 47 14.01 6.86 -2.00
N ALA A 48 13.83 5.56 -1.76
CA ALA A 48 14.87 4.55 -1.99
C ALA A 48 15.21 4.43 -3.48
N ASN A 49 16.48 4.14 -3.75
CA ASN A 49 16.97 3.84 -5.08
C ASN A 49 16.53 2.42 -5.49
N SER A 50 15.74 2.31 -6.54
CA SER A 50 15.19 1.03 -7.03
C SER A 50 16.23 -0.03 -7.39
N LYS A 51 17.50 0.36 -7.58
CA LYS A 51 18.63 -0.56 -7.83
C LYS A 51 19.32 -1.05 -6.55
N LYS A 52 18.91 -0.56 -5.39
CA LYS A 52 19.54 -0.81 -4.08
C LYS A 52 18.48 -1.24 -3.06
N ILE A 53 17.59 -2.14 -3.47
CA ILE A 53 16.53 -2.72 -2.63
C ILE A 53 16.77 -4.21 -2.53
N ALA A 54 16.62 -4.74 -1.32
CA ALA A 54 16.59 -6.16 -1.03
C ALA A 54 15.39 -6.48 -0.14
N ILE A 55 14.94 -7.73 -0.20
CA ILE A 55 13.77 -8.21 0.55
C ILE A 55 14.11 -9.44 1.37
N LEU A 56 13.30 -9.69 2.40
CA LEU A 56 13.31 -10.88 3.24
C LEU A 56 11.88 -11.41 3.31
N ASP A 57 11.74 -12.72 3.30
CA ASP A 57 10.48 -13.39 3.57
C ASP A 57 10.41 -13.88 5.03
N ASN A 58 9.20 -13.96 5.52
CA ASN A 58 8.86 -14.68 6.73
C ASN A 58 7.55 -15.43 6.48
N PHE A 59 7.68 -16.72 6.17
CA PHE A 59 6.54 -17.62 6.06
C PHE A 59 6.10 -18.05 7.45
N CYS A 60 4.84 -17.77 7.77
CA CYS A 60 4.14 -18.32 8.93
C CYS A 60 2.99 -19.18 8.41
N TRP A 61 3.15 -20.51 8.49
CA TRP A 61 2.27 -21.44 7.78
C TRP A 61 1.70 -22.51 8.73
N CYS A 62 0.51 -22.97 8.40
CA CYS A 62 -0.12 -24.12 9.00
C CYS A 62 0.53 -25.45 8.55
N SER A 63 -0.07 -26.59 8.88
CA SER A 63 0.44 -27.91 8.52
C SER A 63 0.65 -28.10 7.03
N SER A 64 1.88 -28.23 6.60
CA SER A 64 2.24 -28.52 5.20
C SER A 64 2.05 -30.01 4.81
N ASP A 65 1.67 -30.87 5.76
CA ASP A 65 1.26 -32.24 5.48
C ASP A 65 -0.11 -32.33 4.79
N GLU A 66 -0.88 -31.26 4.82
CA GLU A 66 -2.16 -31.15 4.12
C GLU A 66 -1.91 -30.71 2.67
N PRO A 67 -2.37 -31.48 1.65
CA PRO A 67 -2.08 -31.17 0.24
C PRO A 67 -2.46 -29.76 -0.18
N ASP A 68 -3.63 -29.26 0.29
CA ASP A 68 -4.10 -27.91 -0.03
C ASP A 68 -3.18 -26.83 0.58
N ARG A 69 -2.73 -27.04 1.82
CA ARG A 69 -1.82 -26.11 2.51
C ARG A 69 -0.42 -26.10 1.88
N LEU A 70 0.05 -27.29 1.44
CA LEU A 70 1.29 -27.40 0.68
C LEU A 70 1.18 -26.75 -0.70
N HIS A 71 0.04 -26.90 -1.37
CA HIS A 71 -0.23 -26.18 -2.62
C HIS A 71 -0.20 -24.68 -2.45
N GLN A 72 -0.86 -24.14 -1.41
CA GLN A 72 -0.84 -22.72 -1.08
C GLN A 72 0.60 -22.21 -0.85
N LEU A 73 1.41 -22.95 -0.10
CA LEU A 73 2.82 -22.63 0.13
C LEU A 73 3.63 -22.57 -1.16
N LYS A 74 3.45 -23.56 -2.04
CA LYS A 74 4.09 -23.60 -3.36
C LYS A 74 3.71 -22.38 -4.22
N GLU A 75 2.44 -22.00 -4.25
CA GLU A 75 1.98 -20.85 -5.02
C GLU A 75 2.53 -19.53 -4.47
N ALA A 76 2.57 -19.36 -3.15
CA ALA A 76 3.20 -18.20 -2.53
C ALA A 76 4.71 -18.13 -2.83
N ALA A 77 5.43 -19.26 -2.76
CA ALA A 77 6.86 -19.32 -3.12
C ALA A 77 7.09 -19.01 -4.61
N ARG A 78 6.19 -19.49 -5.50
CA ARG A 78 6.25 -19.16 -6.94
C ARG A 78 6.05 -17.66 -7.18
N ALA A 79 5.18 -17.01 -6.43
CA ALA A 79 5.01 -15.56 -6.47
C ALA A 79 6.29 -14.85 -6.01
N CYS A 80 6.91 -15.30 -4.91
CA CYS A 80 8.18 -14.74 -4.43
C CYS A 80 9.23 -14.71 -5.55
N TYR A 81 9.40 -15.80 -6.28
CA TYR A 81 10.31 -15.85 -7.42
C TYR A 81 9.93 -14.86 -8.51
N ASN A 82 8.67 -14.89 -8.96
CA ASN A 82 8.21 -14.08 -10.09
C ASN A 82 8.33 -12.57 -9.82
N TYR A 83 7.92 -12.12 -8.62
CA TYR A 83 7.96 -10.70 -8.26
C TYR A 83 9.38 -10.22 -7.94
N ALA A 84 10.22 -11.04 -7.30
CA ALA A 84 11.63 -10.71 -7.08
C ALA A 84 12.37 -10.46 -8.41
N VAL A 85 12.15 -11.33 -9.39
CA VAL A 85 12.70 -11.17 -10.74
C VAL A 85 12.13 -9.93 -11.45
N ALA A 86 10.81 -9.72 -11.38
CA ALA A 86 10.15 -8.59 -12.04
C ALA A 86 10.62 -7.24 -11.47
N TYR A 87 10.81 -7.13 -10.17
CA TYR A 87 11.27 -5.91 -9.50
C TYR A 87 12.80 -5.82 -9.39
N ARG A 88 13.52 -6.88 -9.81
CA ARG A 88 14.99 -6.97 -9.72
C ARG A 88 15.50 -6.75 -8.30
N THR A 89 14.79 -7.32 -7.34
CA THR A 89 15.10 -7.21 -5.92
C THR A 89 15.38 -8.60 -5.36
N PRO A 90 16.62 -8.88 -4.87
CA PRO A 90 16.97 -10.19 -4.35
C PRO A 90 16.37 -10.42 -2.96
N PHE A 91 16.01 -11.68 -2.68
CA PHE A 91 15.90 -12.14 -1.31
C PHE A 91 17.32 -12.30 -0.73
N ILE A 92 17.59 -11.67 0.41
CA ILE A 92 18.90 -11.73 1.10
C ILE A 92 18.86 -12.53 2.39
N SER A 93 17.67 -12.85 2.87
CA SER A 93 17.42 -13.70 4.02
C SER A 93 15.97 -14.19 3.94
N GLY A 94 15.65 -15.17 4.76
CA GLY A 94 14.30 -15.69 4.90
C GLY A 94 14.17 -16.45 6.24
N LYS A 95 12.91 -16.63 6.66
CA LYS A 95 12.57 -17.37 7.87
C LYS A 95 11.25 -18.10 7.66
N ASP A 96 11.23 -19.39 8.01
CA ASP A 96 10.05 -20.23 7.92
C ASP A 96 9.56 -20.67 9.30
N SER A 97 8.27 -20.62 9.49
CA SER A 97 7.55 -21.22 10.61
C SER A 97 6.43 -22.08 10.05
N MET A 98 6.61 -23.38 10.11
CA MET A 98 5.61 -24.36 9.65
C MET A 98 4.87 -24.98 10.83
N PHE A 99 3.73 -25.63 10.55
CA PHE A 99 2.94 -26.34 11.56
C PHE A 99 2.42 -25.42 12.68
N ASN A 100 2.12 -24.17 12.36
CA ASN A 100 1.55 -23.24 13.33
C ASN A 100 0.04 -23.52 13.53
N ASP A 101 -0.22 -24.70 14.07
CA ASP A 101 -1.56 -25.18 14.39
C ASP A 101 -1.69 -25.39 15.90
N PHE A 102 -2.76 -24.91 16.49
CA PHE A 102 -3.18 -25.34 17.80
C PHE A 102 -3.90 -26.68 17.68
N LYS A 103 -3.46 -27.69 18.43
CA LYS A 103 -4.15 -28.97 18.57
C LYS A 103 -4.47 -29.20 20.04
N GLY A 104 -5.73 -29.42 20.38
CA GLY A 104 -6.18 -29.57 21.75
C GLY A 104 -7.63 -30.03 21.82
N PHE A 105 -8.29 -29.74 22.93
CA PHE A 105 -9.67 -30.12 23.17
C PHE A 105 -10.50 -28.88 23.50
N ASN A 106 -11.77 -28.88 23.07
CA ASN A 106 -12.72 -27.86 23.46
C ASN A 106 -13.29 -28.14 24.87
N LYS A 107 -14.15 -27.25 25.38
CA LYS A 107 -14.77 -27.38 26.72
C LYS A 107 -15.60 -28.65 26.90
N THR A 108 -16.01 -29.31 25.81
CA THR A 108 -16.81 -30.56 25.80
C THR A 108 -15.94 -31.80 25.62
N GLY A 109 -14.59 -31.67 25.60
CA GLY A 109 -13.66 -32.78 25.45
C GLY A 109 -13.44 -33.25 24.00
N ASN A 110 -14.01 -32.57 23.00
CA ASN A 110 -13.79 -32.91 21.59
C ASN A 110 -12.46 -32.35 21.08
N SER A 111 -11.74 -33.13 20.28
CA SER A 111 -10.51 -32.70 19.63
C SER A 111 -10.76 -31.47 18.73
N VAL A 112 -9.90 -30.47 18.85
CA VAL A 112 -9.94 -29.23 18.05
C VAL A 112 -8.58 -28.96 17.45
N LYS A 113 -8.57 -28.64 16.15
CA LYS A 113 -7.43 -28.08 15.46
C LYS A 113 -7.76 -26.65 15.00
N ILE A 114 -6.94 -25.68 15.35
CA ILE A 114 -7.05 -24.30 14.89
C ILE A 114 -5.76 -23.96 14.15
N SER A 115 -5.85 -23.77 12.84
CA SER A 115 -4.72 -23.40 12.00
C SER A 115 -4.65 -21.88 11.87
N ILE A 116 -3.43 -21.32 11.85
CA ILE A 116 -3.28 -19.92 11.47
C ILE A 116 -3.60 -19.74 9.97
N PRO A 117 -4.10 -18.58 9.54
CA PRO A 117 -4.15 -18.25 8.13
C PRO A 117 -2.75 -18.31 7.52
N PRO A 118 -2.56 -18.89 6.34
CA PRO A 118 -1.30 -18.82 5.61
C PRO A 118 -0.83 -17.35 5.50
N THR A 119 0.35 -17.06 6.00
CA THR A 119 0.84 -15.68 6.10
C THR A 119 2.25 -15.57 5.52
N LEU A 120 2.45 -14.62 4.62
CA LEU A 120 3.75 -14.19 4.15
C LEU A 120 3.97 -12.73 4.53
N LEU A 121 4.88 -12.50 5.47
CA LEU A 121 5.38 -11.17 5.79
C LEU A 121 6.63 -10.90 4.95
N ILE A 122 6.60 -9.85 4.16
CA ILE A 122 7.77 -9.36 3.44
C ILE A 122 8.33 -8.15 4.18
N SER A 123 9.59 -8.24 4.57
CA SER A 123 10.38 -7.10 5.01
C SER A 123 11.29 -6.65 3.87
N SER A 124 11.50 -5.36 3.75
CA SER A 124 12.33 -4.80 2.69
C SER A 124 13.25 -3.71 3.24
N ILE A 125 14.45 -3.64 2.66
CA ILE A 125 15.46 -2.64 2.97
C ILE A 125 15.92 -1.97 1.68
N GLY A 126 16.09 -0.66 1.69
CA GLY A 126 16.56 0.09 0.54
C GLY A 126 17.46 1.25 0.94
N VAL A 127 18.40 1.59 0.06
CA VAL A 127 19.28 2.75 0.26
C VAL A 127 18.66 3.97 -0.41
N VAL A 128 18.56 5.06 0.34
CA VAL A 128 18.26 6.40 -0.19
C VAL A 128 19.60 7.10 -0.42
N ASP A 129 19.89 7.45 -1.66
CA ASP A 129 21.21 7.96 -2.05
C ASP A 129 21.54 9.32 -1.44
N LYS A 130 20.52 10.17 -1.22
CA LYS A 130 20.63 11.50 -0.60
C LYS A 130 19.44 11.78 0.29
N ILE A 131 19.64 12.43 1.42
CA ILE A 131 18.55 12.85 2.33
C ILE A 131 17.52 13.70 1.60
N SER A 132 17.94 14.53 0.63
CA SER A 132 17.03 15.34 -0.19
C SER A 132 16.06 14.52 -1.07
N HIS A 133 16.30 13.22 -1.24
CA HIS A 133 15.40 12.31 -1.94
C HIS A 133 14.33 11.69 -1.01
N LEU A 134 14.44 11.87 0.31
CA LEU A 134 13.40 11.44 1.23
C LEU A 134 12.10 12.20 0.94
N THR A 135 11.02 11.45 0.79
CA THR A 135 9.72 12.01 0.50
C THR A 135 8.93 12.23 1.79
N LYS A 136 8.38 13.43 1.96
CA LYS A 136 7.46 13.75 3.06
C LYS A 136 6.03 13.29 2.73
N ILE A 137 5.22 13.07 3.76
CA ILE A 137 3.80 12.76 3.60
C ILE A 137 2.92 14.04 3.54
N THR A 138 3.48 15.19 3.93
CA THR A 138 2.74 16.44 4.13
C THR A 138 2.75 17.30 2.88
N PRO A 139 1.62 17.49 2.19
CA PRO A 139 1.49 18.42 1.05
C PRO A 139 1.55 19.87 1.50
N ASP A 140 1.81 20.77 0.56
CA ASP A 140 1.71 22.21 0.78
C ASP A 140 0.39 22.76 0.23
N ASP A 141 -0.05 23.93 0.74
CA ASP A 141 -1.29 24.57 0.29
C ASP A 141 -1.21 24.89 -1.20
N GLY A 142 -2.29 24.55 -1.92
CA GLY A 142 -2.39 24.72 -3.36
C GLY A 142 -1.75 23.60 -4.18
N ASP A 143 -1.16 22.58 -3.55
CA ASP A 143 -0.65 21.41 -4.26
C ASP A 143 -1.79 20.66 -4.95
N ILE A 144 -1.52 20.18 -6.17
CA ILE A 144 -2.41 19.27 -6.89
C ILE A 144 -2.22 17.86 -6.32
N LEU A 145 -3.33 17.17 -6.02
CA LEU A 145 -3.34 15.79 -5.58
C LEU A 145 -3.62 14.84 -6.75
N LEU A 146 -2.78 13.82 -6.89
CA LEU A 146 -2.91 12.81 -7.95
C LEU A 146 -2.73 11.40 -7.39
N ILE A 147 -3.42 10.44 -8.04
CA ILE A 147 -3.15 9.01 -7.88
C ILE A 147 -2.28 8.58 -9.05
N LEU A 148 -1.17 7.90 -8.76
CA LEU A 148 -0.44 7.10 -9.73
C LEU A 148 -0.96 5.67 -9.68
N GLY A 149 -1.18 5.05 -10.86
CA GLY A 149 -1.83 3.75 -10.99
C GLY A 149 -3.33 3.84 -11.24
N LYS A 150 -3.96 2.70 -11.51
CA LYS A 150 -5.42 2.58 -11.75
C LYS A 150 -6.10 2.02 -10.52
N THR A 151 -7.34 2.44 -10.27
CA THR A 151 -8.23 1.81 -9.30
C THR A 151 -9.14 0.81 -10.00
N PHE A 152 -9.28 -0.37 -9.42
CA PHE A 152 -10.20 -1.42 -9.89
C PHE A 152 -11.22 -1.75 -8.78
N ASN A 153 -12.26 -2.54 -9.12
CA ASN A 153 -13.17 -3.08 -8.12
C ASN A 153 -12.51 -4.26 -7.41
N GLU A 154 -11.71 -3.98 -6.40
CA GLU A 154 -10.92 -4.94 -5.61
C GLU A 154 -11.18 -4.70 -4.12
N LEU A 155 -12.41 -5.01 -3.69
CA LEU A 155 -12.90 -4.89 -2.31
C LEU A 155 -13.00 -6.23 -1.59
N GLU A 156 -12.83 -7.37 -2.29
CA GLU A 156 -12.91 -8.69 -1.69
C GLU A 156 -11.86 -8.84 -0.58
N ASP A 157 -12.27 -9.37 0.56
CA ASP A 157 -11.43 -9.51 1.76
C ASP A 157 -10.74 -8.24 2.28
N SER A 158 -11.13 -7.06 1.74
CA SER A 158 -10.60 -5.77 2.18
C SER A 158 -11.06 -5.41 3.60
N VAL A 159 -10.38 -4.44 4.22
CA VAL A 159 -10.84 -3.87 5.50
C VAL A 159 -12.26 -3.31 5.39
N TYR A 160 -12.59 -2.71 4.23
CA TYR A 160 -13.94 -2.17 3.98
C TYR A 160 -15.00 -3.28 3.97
N SER A 161 -14.77 -4.37 3.24
CA SER A 161 -15.72 -5.48 3.18
C SER A 161 -15.93 -6.19 4.52
N LYS A 162 -14.90 -6.22 5.39
CA LYS A 162 -15.02 -6.74 6.76
C LYS A 162 -15.94 -5.89 7.64
N ILE A 163 -16.04 -4.59 7.38
CA ILE A 163 -16.89 -3.68 8.17
C ILE A 163 -18.33 -3.67 7.68
N ILE A 164 -18.55 -3.63 6.36
CA ILE A 164 -19.89 -3.45 5.78
C ILE A 164 -20.51 -4.74 5.25
N GLY A 165 -19.78 -5.86 5.32
CA GLY A 165 -20.19 -7.16 4.78
C GLY A 165 -19.62 -7.42 3.38
N HIS A 166 -19.77 -8.68 2.94
CA HIS A 166 -19.24 -9.16 1.66
C HIS A 166 -19.71 -8.31 0.47
N GLN A 167 -18.77 -8.00 -0.40
CA GLN A 167 -18.99 -7.25 -1.63
C GLN A 167 -18.71 -8.16 -2.83
N LYS A 168 -19.57 -8.13 -3.85
CA LYS A 168 -19.29 -8.83 -5.13
C LYS A 168 -18.13 -8.13 -5.83
N SER A 169 -16.92 -8.60 -5.58
CA SER A 169 -15.66 -7.98 -5.99
C SER A 169 -14.60 -9.04 -6.26
N LYS A 170 -13.34 -8.63 -6.36
CA LYS A 170 -12.16 -9.48 -6.50
C LYS A 170 -11.11 -9.07 -5.50
N ASN A 171 -10.21 -10.00 -5.18
CA ASN A 171 -8.97 -9.68 -4.48
C ASN A 171 -8.04 -8.88 -5.39
N PRO A 172 -7.19 -8.04 -4.81
CA PRO A 172 -6.20 -7.28 -5.56
C PRO A 172 -5.22 -8.19 -6.31
N ILE A 173 -4.92 -7.81 -7.56
CA ILE A 173 -3.94 -8.47 -8.41
C ILE A 173 -2.86 -7.48 -8.83
N VAL A 174 -1.59 -7.84 -8.61
CA VAL A 174 -0.46 -6.99 -8.98
C VAL A 174 -0.05 -7.23 -10.44
N ASN A 175 -0.10 -6.18 -11.26
CA ASN A 175 0.58 -6.18 -12.55
C ASN A 175 2.01 -5.63 -12.38
N SER A 176 2.97 -6.52 -12.13
CA SER A 176 4.36 -6.16 -11.82
C SER A 176 5.04 -5.29 -12.88
N LYS A 177 4.74 -5.48 -14.17
CA LYS A 177 5.30 -4.68 -15.27
C LYS A 177 4.85 -3.23 -15.19
N ASN A 178 3.54 -3.01 -15.05
CA ASN A 178 2.98 -1.66 -14.93
C ASN A 178 3.40 -1.00 -13.62
N ALA A 179 3.40 -1.75 -12.52
CA ALA A 179 3.86 -1.31 -11.21
C ALA A 179 5.31 -0.81 -11.27
N PHE A 180 6.21 -1.64 -11.78
CA PHE A 180 7.63 -1.31 -11.88
C PHE A 180 7.89 -0.05 -12.74
N GLN A 181 7.15 0.12 -13.84
CA GLN A 181 7.25 1.33 -14.65
C GLN A 181 6.76 2.58 -13.89
N THR A 182 5.65 2.46 -13.15
CA THR A 182 5.13 3.55 -12.31
C THR A 182 6.16 3.94 -11.24
N TYR A 183 6.78 2.95 -10.59
CA TYR A 183 7.79 3.18 -9.55
C TYR A 183 9.05 3.84 -10.09
N LYS A 184 9.52 3.44 -11.26
CA LYS A 184 10.65 4.11 -11.93
C LYS A 184 10.35 5.56 -12.27
N ASN A 185 9.15 5.84 -12.78
CA ASN A 185 8.75 7.20 -13.10
C ASN A 185 8.61 8.05 -11.84
N PHE A 186 8.06 7.46 -10.75
CA PHE A 186 7.99 8.12 -9.46
C PHE A 186 9.40 8.43 -8.92
N GLU A 187 10.31 7.46 -8.89
CA GLU A 187 11.69 7.66 -8.44
C GLU A 187 12.38 8.80 -9.20
N LYS A 188 12.22 8.83 -10.54
CA LYS A 188 12.77 9.90 -11.38
C LYS A 188 12.16 11.27 -11.05
N ALA A 189 10.84 11.33 -10.92
CA ALA A 189 10.13 12.57 -10.59
C ALA A 189 10.52 13.08 -9.19
N ASN A 190 10.68 12.17 -8.22
CA ASN A 190 11.11 12.51 -6.87
C ASN A 190 12.55 13.08 -6.85
N LYS A 191 13.48 12.43 -7.53
CA LYS A 191 14.89 12.92 -7.66
C LYS A 191 14.99 14.28 -8.33
N LEU A 192 14.05 14.63 -9.20
CA LEU A 192 13.96 15.95 -9.85
C LEU A 192 13.21 17.00 -9.01
N GLY A 193 12.75 16.65 -7.81
CA GLY A 193 12.00 17.55 -6.94
C GLY A 193 10.58 17.90 -7.46
N ILE A 194 10.04 17.11 -8.39
CA ILE A 194 8.68 17.30 -8.94
C ILE A 194 7.63 16.83 -7.93
N ILE A 195 7.89 15.72 -7.22
CA ILE A 195 7.01 15.21 -6.16
C ILE A 195 7.25 16.04 -4.90
N ASN A 196 6.19 16.65 -4.36
CA ASN A 196 6.27 17.41 -3.11
C ASN A 196 5.98 16.54 -1.89
N SER A 197 4.97 15.67 -1.98
CA SER A 197 4.67 14.67 -0.94
C SER A 197 4.09 13.39 -1.54
N ALA A 198 4.22 12.28 -0.82
CA ALA A 198 3.65 11.02 -1.26
C ALA A 198 3.34 10.05 -0.12
N ILE A 199 2.39 9.15 -0.37
CA ILE A 199 2.07 7.99 0.47
C ILE A 199 1.62 6.83 -0.42
N GLY A 200 2.06 5.60 -0.11
CA GLY A 200 1.51 4.38 -0.71
C GLY A 200 0.03 4.22 -0.38
N ILE A 201 -0.76 3.76 -1.34
CA ILE A 201 -2.15 3.37 -1.10
C ILE A 201 -2.13 1.88 -0.83
N ASP A 202 -2.48 1.50 0.41
CA ASP A 202 -2.39 0.15 0.96
C ASP A 202 -3.75 -0.28 1.55
N LEU A 203 -3.73 -1.00 2.68
CA LEU A 203 -4.93 -1.40 3.43
C LEU A 203 -5.86 -0.22 3.70
N GLY A 204 -7.15 -0.43 3.43
CA GLY A 204 -8.21 0.58 3.54
C GLY A 204 -8.28 1.55 2.36
N GLY A 205 -7.42 1.38 1.33
CA GLY A 205 -7.50 2.08 0.06
C GLY A 205 -7.15 3.57 0.11
N LEU A 206 -7.63 4.29 -0.90
CA LEU A 206 -7.36 5.72 -1.10
C LEU A 206 -7.93 6.59 0.02
N GLY A 207 -9.11 6.27 0.53
CA GLY A 207 -9.75 7.04 1.61
C GLY A 207 -8.89 7.12 2.85
N ILE A 208 -8.25 6.01 3.23
CA ILE A 208 -7.32 5.95 4.36
C ILE A 208 -6.01 6.68 4.05
N ALA A 209 -5.47 6.56 2.83
CA ALA A 209 -4.26 7.29 2.44
C ALA A 209 -4.47 8.82 2.48
N ILE A 210 -5.61 9.33 1.97
CA ILE A 210 -6.01 10.75 2.06
C ILE A 210 -6.11 11.19 3.52
N THR A 211 -6.79 10.40 4.33
CA THR A 211 -6.98 10.71 5.76
C THR A 211 -5.63 10.79 6.50
N LYS A 212 -4.73 9.82 6.27
CA LYS A 212 -3.38 9.84 6.86
C LYS A 212 -2.58 11.07 6.43
N MET A 213 -2.65 11.45 5.14
CA MET A 213 -1.97 12.63 4.61
C MET A 213 -2.50 13.92 5.27
N ALA A 214 -3.82 14.07 5.40
CA ALA A 214 -4.45 15.22 6.05
C ALA A 214 -4.11 15.30 7.56
N ILE A 215 -4.17 14.18 8.28
CA ILE A 215 -3.81 14.13 9.72
C ILE A 215 -2.35 14.52 9.93
N ALA A 216 -1.43 13.99 9.10
CA ALA A 216 0.00 14.27 9.23
C ALA A 216 0.35 15.73 8.92
N SER A 217 -0.31 16.33 7.92
CA SER A 217 -0.07 17.71 7.50
C SER A 217 -0.84 18.73 8.34
N LYS A 218 -1.93 18.32 9.00
CA LYS A 218 -2.94 19.22 9.59
C LYS A 218 -3.53 20.20 8.58
N LYS A 219 -3.60 19.79 7.30
CA LYS A 219 -4.10 20.57 6.18
C LYS A 219 -5.26 19.87 5.51
N GLY A 220 -6.27 20.62 5.12
CA GLY A 220 -7.45 20.12 4.43
C GLY A 220 -7.13 19.63 3.03
N LEU A 221 -7.89 18.65 2.61
CA LEU A 221 -7.80 18.08 1.27
C LEU A 221 -9.20 18.11 0.64
N THR A 222 -9.31 18.68 -0.56
CA THR A 222 -10.53 18.62 -1.36
C THR A 222 -10.37 17.60 -2.46
N ILE A 223 -11.23 16.58 -2.46
CA ILE A 223 -11.19 15.45 -3.40
C ILE A 223 -12.41 15.52 -4.31
N ASN A 224 -12.17 15.53 -5.62
CA ASN A 224 -13.22 15.51 -6.64
C ASN A 224 -13.53 14.07 -7.04
N LEU A 225 -14.74 13.61 -6.71
CA LEU A 225 -15.23 12.27 -7.03
C LEU A 225 -15.83 12.19 -8.45
N LYS A 226 -15.19 12.83 -9.45
CA LYS A 226 -15.57 12.68 -10.85
C LYS A 226 -15.11 11.30 -11.35
N LEU A 227 -15.90 10.30 -10.98
CA LEU A 227 -15.54 8.91 -11.24
C LEU A 227 -15.60 8.62 -12.74
N LYS A 228 -14.47 8.13 -13.27
CA LYS A 228 -14.39 7.55 -14.62
C LYS A 228 -14.63 6.04 -14.51
N ASN A 229 -15.13 5.42 -15.58
CA ASN A 229 -15.14 3.95 -15.72
C ASN A 229 -16.09 3.13 -14.84
N LYS A 230 -17.32 3.53 -14.58
CA LYS A 230 -18.34 2.73 -13.87
C LYS A 230 -17.93 2.24 -12.46
N ILE A 231 -16.93 2.87 -11.84
CA ILE A 231 -16.51 2.59 -10.47
C ILE A 231 -17.40 3.39 -9.53
N SER A 232 -17.93 2.75 -8.46
CA SER A 232 -18.67 3.45 -7.40
C SER A 232 -17.73 4.26 -6.49
N VAL A 233 -18.29 5.17 -5.70
CA VAL A 233 -17.53 5.95 -4.71
C VAL A 233 -16.79 5.04 -3.73
N ASP A 234 -17.47 3.99 -3.24
CA ASP A 234 -16.88 3.05 -2.30
C ASP A 234 -15.72 2.28 -2.93
N GLN A 235 -15.88 1.81 -4.17
CA GLN A 235 -14.79 1.16 -4.91
C GLN A 235 -13.61 2.11 -5.13
N PHE A 236 -13.86 3.37 -5.47
CA PHE A 236 -12.79 4.34 -5.68
C PHE A 236 -12.02 4.62 -4.39
N LEU A 237 -12.72 4.79 -3.27
CA LEU A 237 -12.11 5.17 -2.00
C LEU A 237 -11.51 3.99 -1.23
N PHE A 238 -12.13 2.81 -1.31
CA PHE A 238 -11.80 1.72 -0.38
C PHE A 238 -11.29 0.44 -1.05
N SER A 239 -11.27 0.35 -2.40
CA SER A 239 -10.54 -0.76 -3.04
C SER A 239 -9.10 -0.76 -2.60
N GLU A 240 -8.58 -1.96 -2.30
CA GLU A 240 -7.19 -2.16 -1.91
C GLU A 240 -6.31 -2.52 -3.12
N THR A 241 -6.69 -2.01 -4.30
CA THR A 241 -5.90 -2.16 -5.52
C THR A 241 -4.46 -1.77 -5.28
N GLN A 242 -3.56 -2.69 -5.60
CA GLN A 242 -2.15 -2.55 -5.38
C GLN A 242 -1.47 -1.58 -6.36
N SER A 243 -0.20 -1.30 -6.15
CA SER A 243 0.66 -0.50 -7.04
C SER A 243 0.21 0.94 -7.23
N ARG A 244 -0.58 1.49 -6.30
CA ARG A 244 -1.03 2.89 -6.34
C ARG A 244 -0.28 3.75 -5.34
N ILE A 245 -0.05 5.01 -5.72
CA ILE A 245 0.60 6.03 -4.88
C ILE A 245 -0.24 7.30 -4.93
N LEU A 246 -0.58 7.85 -3.76
CA LEU A 246 -1.13 9.21 -3.65
C LEU A 246 0.05 10.18 -3.57
N VAL A 247 0.08 11.16 -4.48
CA VAL A 247 1.15 12.17 -4.54
C VAL A 247 0.58 13.57 -4.53
N SER A 248 1.36 14.52 -4.02
CA SER A 248 1.13 15.94 -4.26
C SER A 248 2.26 16.54 -5.09
N ILE A 249 1.91 17.49 -5.94
CA ILE A 249 2.86 18.26 -6.74
C ILE A 249 2.47 19.73 -6.76
N LYS A 250 3.44 20.63 -6.85
CA LYS A 250 3.18 22.05 -7.06
C LYS A 250 2.64 22.31 -8.46
N LYS A 251 1.74 23.29 -8.59
CA LYS A 251 1.10 23.62 -9.89
C LYS A 251 2.10 23.92 -11.01
N ASN A 252 3.22 24.58 -10.70
CA ASN A 252 4.27 24.88 -11.66
C ASN A 252 5.05 23.65 -12.16
N HIS A 253 5.06 22.54 -11.44
CA HIS A 253 5.70 21.28 -11.84
C HIS A 253 4.81 20.37 -12.70
N PHE A 254 3.53 20.74 -12.90
CA PHE A 254 2.56 19.87 -13.58
C PHE A 254 2.94 19.55 -15.03
N THR A 255 3.56 20.50 -15.74
CA THR A 255 4.02 20.27 -17.12
C THR A 255 5.12 19.22 -17.20
N ASP A 256 6.11 19.29 -16.30
CA ASP A 256 7.21 18.32 -16.28
C ASP A 256 6.75 16.97 -15.76
N PHE A 257 5.82 16.95 -14.80
CA PHE A 257 5.14 15.74 -14.36
C PHE A 257 4.46 15.04 -15.56
N LYS A 258 3.68 15.74 -16.37
CA LYS A 258 3.01 15.16 -17.57
C LYS A 258 3.99 14.53 -18.55
N LYS A 259 5.16 15.14 -18.77
CA LYS A 259 6.21 14.58 -19.67
C LYS A 259 6.73 13.25 -19.12
N LEU A 260 6.99 13.15 -17.80
CA LEU A 260 7.50 11.93 -17.18
C LEU A 260 6.46 10.80 -17.10
N PHE A 261 5.20 11.15 -16.94
CA PHE A 261 4.10 10.19 -16.80
C PHE A 261 3.26 10.03 -18.06
N TYR A 262 3.78 10.46 -19.22
CA TYR A 262 3.05 10.41 -20.52
C TYR A 262 2.46 9.02 -20.83
N ASN A 263 3.24 7.96 -20.61
CA ASN A 263 2.83 6.57 -20.83
C ASN A 263 2.43 5.84 -19.54
N SER A 264 2.08 6.58 -18.48
CA SER A 264 1.68 6.01 -17.20
C SER A 264 0.27 6.41 -16.83
N ASN A 265 -0.40 5.56 -16.06
CA ASN A 265 -1.73 5.88 -15.55
C ASN A 265 -1.59 6.82 -14.35
N TYR A 266 -2.23 7.98 -14.45
CA TYR A 266 -2.45 8.86 -13.31
C TYR A 266 -3.81 9.56 -13.40
N GLU A 267 -4.29 10.01 -12.28
CA GLU A 267 -5.56 10.75 -12.18
C GLU A 267 -5.40 11.92 -11.21
N ILE A 268 -5.82 13.11 -11.64
CA ILE A 268 -5.93 14.27 -10.76
C ILE A 268 -7.20 14.10 -9.96
N ILE A 269 -7.08 14.08 -8.63
CA ILE A 269 -8.20 13.82 -7.73
C ILE A 269 -8.59 15.03 -6.87
N GLY A 270 -7.78 16.07 -6.83
CA GLY A 270 -8.10 17.23 -5.99
C GLY A 270 -6.91 18.14 -5.72
N GLU A 271 -6.99 18.84 -4.60
CA GLU A 271 -5.97 19.79 -4.16
C GLU A 271 -5.87 19.84 -2.63
N CYS A 272 -4.69 20.25 -2.14
CA CYS A 272 -4.47 20.59 -0.74
C CYS A 272 -4.95 22.02 -0.49
N THR A 273 -5.66 22.21 0.62
CA THR A 273 -6.20 23.52 1.04
C THR A 273 -5.71 23.87 2.44
N GLY A 274 -5.68 25.17 2.79
CA GLY A 274 -5.38 25.60 4.16
C GLY A 274 -6.51 25.36 5.18
N ALA A 275 -7.62 24.76 4.77
CA ALA A 275 -8.76 24.49 5.64
C ALA A 275 -8.49 23.33 6.63
N ASP A 276 -9.24 23.26 7.73
CA ASP A 276 -9.18 22.17 8.73
C ASP A 276 -10.21 21.08 8.43
N VAL A 277 -10.39 20.71 7.14
CA VAL A 277 -11.41 19.74 6.74
C VAL A 277 -10.95 18.88 5.57
N ILE A 278 -11.42 17.64 5.54
CA ILE A 278 -11.37 16.79 4.35
C ILE A 278 -12.75 16.86 3.68
N GLU A 279 -12.76 17.18 2.39
CA GLU A 279 -13.98 17.23 1.58
C GLU A 279 -13.89 16.26 0.41
N PHE A 280 -14.94 15.44 0.25
CA PHE A 280 -15.15 14.62 -0.94
C PHE A 280 -16.35 15.20 -1.69
N LYS A 281 -16.12 15.69 -2.90
CA LYS A 281 -17.11 16.38 -3.72
C LYS A 281 -17.50 15.54 -4.93
N ASP A 282 -18.80 15.31 -5.08
CA ASP A 282 -19.43 14.89 -6.33
C ASP A 282 -20.41 15.98 -6.78
N SER A 283 -20.89 15.90 -8.02
CA SER A 283 -21.88 16.86 -8.56
C SER A 283 -23.13 17.05 -7.70
N LYS A 284 -23.49 16.05 -6.88
CA LYS A 284 -24.74 15.99 -6.11
C LYS A 284 -24.56 15.89 -4.59
N LYS A 285 -23.36 15.55 -4.10
CA LYS A 285 -23.14 15.23 -2.68
C LYS A 285 -21.78 15.71 -2.23
N ILE A 286 -21.73 16.28 -1.04
CA ILE A 286 -20.49 16.62 -0.35
C ILE A 286 -20.44 15.81 0.94
N ILE A 287 -19.34 15.08 1.11
CA ILE A 287 -18.98 14.46 2.40
C ILE A 287 -17.87 15.32 2.97
N ARG A 288 -18.05 15.82 4.19
CA ARG A 288 -17.12 16.72 4.84
C ARG A 288 -16.91 16.32 6.29
N GLY A 289 -15.66 16.34 6.73
CA GLY A 289 -15.31 16.08 8.14
C GLY A 289 -14.10 16.90 8.57
N LYS A 290 -14.04 17.26 9.87
CA LYS A 290 -12.87 17.92 10.45
C LYS A 290 -11.71 16.94 10.56
N ILE A 291 -10.49 17.41 10.33
CA ILE A 291 -9.27 16.60 10.48
C ILE A 291 -9.14 16.07 11.90
N SER A 292 -9.55 16.86 12.91
CA SER A 292 -9.55 16.45 14.31
C SER A 292 -10.40 15.21 14.59
N ASP A 293 -11.56 15.09 13.93
CA ASP A 293 -12.47 13.96 14.11
C ASP A 293 -11.88 12.68 13.49
N PHE A 294 -11.29 12.79 12.30
CA PHE A 294 -10.54 11.69 11.68
C PHE A 294 -9.34 11.28 12.53
N ALA A 295 -8.59 12.25 13.08
CA ALA A 295 -7.45 11.98 13.96
C ALA A 295 -7.86 11.27 15.24
N LYS A 296 -9.00 11.68 15.85
CA LYS A 296 -9.57 11.02 17.01
C LYS A 296 -9.93 9.57 16.71
N SER A 297 -10.65 9.34 15.61
CA SER A 297 -11.02 7.98 15.18
C SER A 297 -9.78 7.11 14.89
N TYR A 298 -8.77 7.66 14.23
CA TYR A 298 -7.52 6.95 13.91
C TYR A 298 -6.72 6.54 15.17
N LYS A 299 -6.75 7.37 16.22
CA LYS A 299 -6.04 7.11 17.49
C LYS A 299 -6.89 6.37 18.50
N GLN A 300 -8.16 6.18 18.26
CA GLN A 300 -9.06 5.51 19.19
C GLN A 300 -8.72 4.03 19.23
N ASN A 301 -8.57 3.48 20.44
CA ASN A 301 -8.43 2.04 20.63
C ASN A 301 -9.68 1.33 20.14
N ILE A 302 -9.50 0.26 19.37
CA ILE A 302 -10.59 -0.61 18.96
C ILE A 302 -11.04 -1.35 20.22
N LYS A 303 -12.20 -0.96 20.77
CA LYS A 303 -12.80 -1.64 21.90
C LYS A 303 -13.39 -2.96 21.42
N GLY A 304 -12.98 -4.07 22.00
CA GLY A 304 -13.61 -5.38 21.78
C GLY A 304 -12.91 -6.29 20.77
N LEU A 305 -11.62 -6.10 20.53
CA LEU A 305 -10.75 -7.16 19.99
C LEU A 305 -10.10 -7.93 21.12
#